data_9caec205da412ae9d60189bd569a8b52
#
_entry.id   9caec205da412ae9d60189bd569a8b52
#
_cell.length_a   1.000
_cell.length_b   1.000
_cell.length_c   1.000
_cell.angle_alpha   90.00
_cell.angle_beta   90.00
_cell.angle_gamma   90.00
#
_symmetry.space_group_name_H-M   'P 1'
#
loop_
_entity.id
_entity.type
_entity.pdbx_description
1 polymer ?
#
loop_
_entity_poly.entity_id
_entity_poly.type
_entity_poly.pdbx_seq_one_letter_code
_entity_poly.pdbx_strand_id
1 'polypeptide(L)'
;RRPVQVTLSLLTLVGAFVVLLAVTRPELGAPAASGAVVIDGPTVFFQGTLLILAFLSFLLFAERSVDSAGDAFTPSGAAIPGSSSERELVAARMSQTEIWPLALFSVGGMMLFVAAADLLTFFVALEVMSLPLYLLVGLARRRRLLSQEAALKYFLLGSFSSAFLLFGSAFLFGYSGSIAFADIH
;
A
#
# COMPACT_ATOMS: atom_id res chain seq x y z
N ARG A 1 22.25 -2.67 -6.06
CA ARG A 1 20.82 -2.73 -6.44
C ARG A 1 19.92 -1.91 -5.51
N ARG A 2 20.08 -2.00 -4.16
CA ARG A 2 19.26 -1.27 -3.20
C ARG A 2 19.27 0.26 -3.37
N PRO A 3 20.40 0.97 -3.49
CA PRO A 3 20.36 2.44 -3.64
C PRO A 3 19.54 2.87 -4.87
N VAL A 4 19.63 2.11 -5.97
CA VAL A 4 18.82 2.39 -7.16
C VAL A 4 17.32 2.26 -6.88
N GLN A 5 16.90 1.26 -6.11
CA GLN A 5 15.48 1.07 -5.75
C GLN A 5 14.99 2.16 -4.81
N VAL A 6 15.80 2.53 -3.80
CA VAL A 6 15.49 3.66 -2.90
C VAL A 6 15.30 4.94 -3.70
N THR A 7 16.27 5.27 -4.56
CA THR A 7 16.19 6.51 -5.36
C THR A 7 15.01 6.49 -6.33
N LEU A 8 14.77 5.36 -7.02
CA LEU A 8 13.62 5.23 -7.93
C LEU A 8 12.30 5.37 -7.19
N SER A 9 12.14 4.72 -6.03
CA SER A 9 10.91 4.81 -5.24
C SER A 9 10.65 6.24 -4.74
N LEU A 10 11.68 6.92 -4.23
CA LEU A 10 11.56 8.31 -3.78
C LEU A 10 11.26 9.25 -4.96
N LEU A 11 11.90 9.05 -6.11
CA LEU A 11 11.61 9.82 -7.33
C LEU A 11 10.18 9.58 -7.82
N THR A 12 9.67 8.35 -7.73
CA THR A 12 8.28 8.03 -8.08
C THR A 12 7.30 8.79 -7.19
N LEU A 13 7.54 8.82 -5.86
CA LEU A 13 6.67 9.54 -4.92
C LEU A 13 6.72 11.07 -5.16
N VAL A 14 7.91 11.63 -5.37
CA VAL A 14 8.07 13.06 -5.71
C VAL A 14 7.41 13.37 -7.05
N GLY A 15 7.62 12.53 -8.06
CA GLY A 15 7.00 12.69 -9.38
C GLY A 15 5.47 12.64 -9.29
N ALA A 16 4.91 11.69 -8.54
CA ALA A 16 3.48 11.60 -8.30
C ALA A 16 2.94 12.87 -7.59
N PHE A 17 3.67 13.39 -6.62
CA PHE A 17 3.30 14.64 -5.94
C PHE A 17 3.31 15.85 -6.87
N VAL A 18 4.34 15.97 -7.72
CA VAL A 18 4.43 17.05 -8.72
C VAL A 18 3.29 16.94 -9.74
N VAL A 19 2.99 15.74 -10.23
CA VAL A 19 1.88 15.50 -11.16
C VAL A 19 0.55 15.84 -10.49
N LEU A 20 0.34 15.45 -9.24
CA LEU A 20 -0.86 15.79 -8.48
C LEU A 20 -1.06 17.31 -8.45
N LEU A 21 -0.03 18.10 -8.12
CA LEU A 21 -0.11 19.57 -8.10
C LEU A 21 -0.28 20.20 -9.49
N ALA A 22 0.26 19.58 -10.55
CA ALA A 22 0.19 20.11 -11.91
C ALA A 22 -1.18 19.85 -12.56
N VAL A 23 -1.75 18.65 -12.34
CA VAL A 23 -2.98 18.20 -13.03
C VAL A 23 -4.25 18.76 -12.36
N THR A 24 -4.20 19.07 -11.07
CA THR A 24 -5.38 19.45 -10.29
C THR A 24 -5.89 20.88 -10.52
N ARG A 25 -5.22 21.68 -11.36
CA ARG A 25 -5.58 23.10 -11.52
C ARG A 25 -6.77 23.40 -12.45
N PRO A 26 -7.12 22.65 -13.52
CA PRO A 26 -8.20 23.08 -14.41
C PRO A 26 -9.56 22.37 -14.22
N GLU A 27 -9.62 21.17 -13.63
CA GLU A 27 -10.82 20.32 -13.70
C GLU A 27 -11.12 19.54 -12.40
N LEU A 28 -11.10 20.26 -11.26
CA LEU A 28 -11.51 19.63 -9.97
C LEU A 28 -12.97 19.18 -10.04
N GLY A 29 -13.20 17.91 -9.70
CA GLY A 29 -14.54 17.29 -9.67
C GLY A 29 -14.95 16.60 -10.96
N ALA A 30 -14.10 16.60 -12.00
CA ALA A 30 -14.39 15.84 -13.21
C ALA A 30 -14.27 14.32 -12.95
N PRO A 31 -15.28 13.52 -13.35
CA PRO A 31 -15.19 12.07 -13.26
C PRO A 31 -14.18 11.55 -14.29
N ALA A 32 -13.33 10.62 -13.85
CA ALA A 32 -12.35 9.92 -14.68
C ALA A 32 -12.65 8.42 -14.69
N ALA A 33 -12.00 7.68 -15.58
CA ALA A 33 -12.16 6.22 -15.71
C ALA A 33 -13.62 5.78 -15.76
N SER A 34 -14.40 6.39 -16.66
CA SER A 34 -15.86 6.12 -16.83
C SER A 34 -16.70 6.36 -15.56
N GLY A 35 -16.27 7.28 -14.69
CA GLY A 35 -16.96 7.61 -13.46
C GLY A 35 -16.51 6.83 -12.23
N ALA A 36 -15.59 5.89 -12.38
CA ALA A 36 -15.06 5.09 -11.26
C ALA A 36 -14.19 5.89 -10.29
N VAL A 37 -13.62 7.01 -10.75
CA VAL A 37 -12.69 7.86 -10.00
C VAL A 37 -13.10 9.32 -10.12
N VAL A 38 -13.06 10.06 -9.02
CA VAL A 38 -13.26 11.50 -8.98
C VAL A 38 -12.08 12.17 -8.28
N ILE A 39 -11.58 13.26 -8.89
CA ILE A 39 -10.50 14.08 -8.33
C ILE A 39 -11.09 15.43 -7.92
N ASP A 40 -11.46 15.54 -6.67
CA ASP A 40 -11.98 16.76 -6.05
C ASP A 40 -11.01 17.35 -5.02
N GLY A 41 -11.40 18.45 -4.37
CA GLY A 41 -10.58 19.11 -3.36
C GLY A 41 -10.14 18.19 -2.21
N PRO A 42 -11.07 17.48 -1.55
CA PRO A 42 -10.75 16.48 -0.55
C PRO A 42 -9.78 15.39 -1.04
N THR A 43 -10.02 14.83 -2.23
CA THR A 43 -9.16 13.80 -2.83
C THR A 43 -7.73 14.30 -2.99
N VAL A 44 -7.54 15.50 -3.54
CA VAL A 44 -6.21 16.11 -3.71
C VAL A 44 -5.51 16.32 -2.37
N PHE A 45 -6.24 16.80 -1.36
CA PHE A 45 -5.70 16.99 -0.02
C PHE A 45 -5.23 15.66 0.60
N PHE A 46 -6.07 14.63 0.56
CA PHE A 46 -5.72 13.32 1.12
C PHE A 46 -4.60 12.64 0.33
N GLN A 47 -4.62 12.67 -1.01
CA GLN A 47 -3.55 12.12 -1.83
C GLN A 47 -2.22 12.84 -1.58
N GLY A 48 -2.22 14.16 -1.47
CA GLY A 48 -1.02 14.94 -1.13
C GLY A 48 -0.46 14.56 0.24
N THR A 49 -1.33 14.45 1.24
CA THR A 49 -0.95 14.02 2.59
C THR A 49 -0.37 12.60 2.59
N LEU A 50 -1.01 11.66 1.90
CA LEU A 50 -0.54 10.27 1.76
C LEU A 50 0.84 10.20 1.10
N LEU A 51 1.08 10.98 0.04
CA LEU A 51 2.38 11.01 -0.63
C LEU A 51 3.49 11.56 0.27
N ILE A 52 3.22 12.59 1.07
CA ILE A 52 4.17 13.13 2.05
C ILE A 52 4.49 12.06 3.12
N LEU A 53 3.47 11.43 3.70
CA LEU A 53 3.65 10.39 4.72
C LEU A 53 4.37 9.16 4.14
N ALA A 54 4.04 8.76 2.90
CA ALA A 54 4.73 7.69 2.20
C ALA A 54 6.21 8.03 1.99
N PHE A 55 6.51 9.25 1.54
CA PHE A 55 7.89 9.71 1.36
C PHE A 55 8.70 9.59 2.66
N LEU A 56 8.16 10.08 3.77
CA LEU A 56 8.80 9.96 5.09
C LEU A 56 8.98 8.50 5.51
N SER A 57 7.98 7.65 5.26
CA SER A 57 8.05 6.21 5.55
C SER A 57 9.13 5.51 4.73
N PHE A 58 9.27 5.87 3.45
CA PHE A 58 10.33 5.32 2.59
C PHE A 58 11.73 5.77 3.01
N LEU A 59 11.89 6.98 3.55
CA LEU A 59 13.15 7.41 4.17
C LEU A 59 13.48 6.55 5.39
N LEU A 60 12.49 6.22 6.24
CA LEU A 60 12.69 5.32 7.38
C LEU A 60 13.05 3.90 6.93
N PHE A 61 12.44 3.38 5.86
CA PHE A 61 12.82 2.07 5.30
C PHE A 61 14.23 2.07 4.70
N ALA A 62 14.70 3.21 4.21
CA ALA A 62 16.04 3.36 3.67
C ALA A 62 17.11 3.42 4.77
N GLU A 63 16.77 3.88 5.97
CA GLU A 63 17.68 4.07 7.09
C GLU A 63 18.17 2.72 7.66
N ARG A 64 19.46 2.64 7.95
CA ARG A 64 20.14 1.43 8.47
C ARG A 64 20.92 1.65 9.77
N SER A 65 21.12 2.90 10.16
CA SER A 65 21.98 3.22 11.30
C SER A 65 21.29 2.94 12.64
N VAL A 66 19.97 2.87 12.66
CA VAL A 66 19.17 2.70 13.88
C VAL A 66 19.17 1.27 14.39
N ASP A 67 19.32 0.27 13.50
CA ASP A 67 19.40 -1.15 13.91
C ASP A 67 20.80 -1.70 13.65
N SER A 68 21.44 -2.23 14.69
CA SER A 68 22.75 -2.92 14.59
C SER A 68 22.71 -4.11 13.62
N ALA A 69 21.53 -4.66 13.37
CA ALA A 69 21.29 -5.73 12.39
C ALA A 69 21.16 -5.22 10.94
N GLY A 70 21.06 -3.91 10.71
CA GLY A 70 21.20 -3.22 9.42
C GLY A 70 20.00 -3.18 8.52
N ASP A 71 19.02 -4.07 8.60
CA ASP A 71 17.80 -4.06 7.78
C ASP A 71 16.57 -4.49 8.60
N ALA A 72 15.47 -3.76 8.47
CA ALA A 72 14.22 -4.05 9.16
C ALA A 72 13.52 -5.31 8.60
N PHE A 73 13.85 -5.69 7.36
CA PHE A 73 13.22 -6.80 6.67
C PHE A 73 14.17 -7.98 6.48
N THR A 74 13.60 -9.18 6.35
CA THR A 74 14.40 -10.39 6.11
C THR A 74 15.03 -10.36 4.71
N PRO A 75 16.26 -10.91 4.53
CA PRO A 75 16.86 -11.01 3.20
C PRO A 75 16.15 -11.98 2.26
N SER A 76 15.37 -12.92 2.79
CA SER A 76 14.56 -13.85 1.99
C SER A 76 13.32 -14.29 2.76
N GLY A 77 12.15 -14.12 2.15
CA GLY A 77 10.87 -14.61 2.70
C GLY A 77 10.79 -16.15 2.75
N ALA A 78 11.50 -16.83 1.84
CA ALA A 78 11.52 -18.29 1.74
C ALA A 78 12.45 -18.98 2.76
N ALA A 79 13.36 -18.24 3.40
CA ALA A 79 14.25 -18.83 4.40
C ALA A 79 13.49 -19.19 5.68
N ILE A 80 13.69 -20.41 6.18
CA ILE A 80 13.09 -20.86 7.44
C ILE A 80 13.68 -20.03 8.59
N PRO A 81 12.85 -19.43 9.47
CA PRO A 81 13.32 -18.64 10.59
C PRO A 81 14.29 -19.41 11.50
N GLY A 82 15.47 -18.81 11.76
CA GLY A 82 16.51 -19.41 12.61
C GLY A 82 17.38 -20.48 11.94
N SER A 83 17.17 -20.78 10.65
CA SER A 83 17.99 -21.74 9.90
C SER A 83 19.40 -21.23 9.60
N SER A 84 20.32 -22.17 9.22
CA SER A 84 21.65 -21.80 8.72
C SER A 84 21.57 -20.95 7.46
N SER A 85 20.64 -21.25 6.55
CA SER A 85 20.43 -20.49 5.33
C SER A 85 20.03 -19.02 5.60
N GLU A 86 19.18 -18.75 6.57
CA GLU A 86 18.84 -17.37 6.95
C GLU A 86 20.07 -16.65 7.51
N ARG A 87 20.86 -17.32 8.36
CA ARG A 87 22.09 -16.75 8.93
C ARG A 87 23.13 -16.42 7.86
N GLU A 88 23.30 -17.28 6.86
CA GLU A 88 24.21 -17.07 5.73
C GLU A 88 23.78 -15.87 4.89
N LEU A 89 22.47 -15.75 4.56
CA LEU A 89 21.93 -14.62 3.81
C LEU A 89 22.10 -13.29 4.56
N VAL A 90 21.90 -13.31 5.88
CA VAL A 90 22.14 -12.16 6.75
C VAL A 90 23.62 -11.80 6.79
N ALA A 91 24.51 -12.77 6.93
CA ALA A 91 25.97 -12.55 6.94
C ALA A 91 26.47 -12.01 5.58
N ALA A 92 25.86 -12.47 4.47
CA ALA A 92 26.14 -11.96 3.13
C ALA A 92 25.54 -10.55 2.88
N ARG A 93 24.87 -9.94 3.85
CA ARG A 93 24.20 -8.63 3.75
C ARG A 93 23.27 -8.53 2.54
N MET A 94 22.64 -9.62 2.18
CA MET A 94 21.61 -9.60 1.14
C MET A 94 20.41 -8.77 1.62
N SER A 95 19.80 -8.01 0.71
CA SER A 95 18.62 -7.20 1.00
C SER A 95 17.46 -7.64 0.13
N GLN A 96 16.28 -7.72 0.73
CA GLN A 96 15.04 -7.94 0.01
C GLN A 96 14.77 -6.75 -0.91
N THR A 97 14.50 -7.02 -2.16
CA THR A 97 14.23 -5.99 -3.18
C THR A 97 12.75 -5.76 -3.41
N GLU A 98 11.91 -6.74 -3.07
CA GLU A 98 10.46 -6.73 -3.28
C GLU A 98 9.71 -5.79 -2.34
N ILE A 99 10.32 -5.34 -1.25
CA ILE A 99 9.73 -4.41 -0.28
C ILE A 99 9.32 -3.09 -0.95
N TRP A 100 10.19 -2.56 -1.81
CA TRP A 100 9.97 -1.28 -2.46
C TRP A 100 8.76 -1.27 -3.39
N PRO A 101 8.61 -2.21 -4.34
CA PRO A 101 7.42 -2.28 -5.16
C PRO A 101 6.16 -2.61 -4.34
N LEU A 102 6.23 -3.50 -3.33
CA LEU A 102 5.07 -3.79 -2.48
C LEU A 102 4.58 -2.54 -1.74
N ALA A 103 5.50 -1.77 -1.15
CA ALA A 103 5.14 -0.52 -0.49
C ALA A 103 4.55 0.51 -1.46
N LEU A 104 5.11 0.64 -2.69
CA LEU A 104 4.55 1.52 -3.72
C LEU A 104 3.16 1.08 -4.18
N PHE A 105 2.91 -0.23 -4.32
CA PHE A 105 1.57 -0.76 -4.62
C PHE A 105 0.56 -0.39 -3.54
N SER A 106 0.95 -0.52 -2.27
CA SER A 106 0.08 -0.12 -1.16
C SER A 106 -0.25 1.38 -1.21
N VAL A 107 0.75 2.23 -1.45
CA VAL A 107 0.53 3.68 -1.62
C VAL A 107 -0.39 3.98 -2.81
N GLY A 108 -0.20 3.31 -3.95
CA GLY A 108 -1.08 3.42 -5.11
C GLY A 108 -2.53 3.03 -4.79
N GLY A 109 -2.71 1.94 -4.03
CA GLY A 109 -4.02 1.53 -3.53
C GLY A 109 -4.66 2.59 -2.61
N MET A 110 -3.89 3.20 -1.70
CA MET A 110 -4.37 4.29 -0.85
C MET A 110 -4.81 5.51 -1.67
N MET A 111 -4.04 5.88 -2.70
CA MET A 111 -4.38 6.99 -3.59
C MET A 111 -5.66 6.71 -4.39
N LEU A 112 -5.82 5.47 -4.87
CA LEU A 112 -7.04 5.05 -5.57
C LEU A 112 -8.24 5.01 -4.62
N PHE A 113 -8.04 4.55 -3.38
CA PHE A 113 -9.09 4.44 -2.36
C PHE A 113 -9.76 5.80 -2.06
N VAL A 114 -8.96 6.85 -1.90
CA VAL A 114 -9.51 8.20 -1.62
C VAL A 114 -10.13 8.86 -2.84
N ALA A 115 -9.84 8.37 -4.04
CA ALA A 115 -10.39 8.87 -5.30
C ALA A 115 -11.56 8.02 -5.83
N ALA A 116 -11.89 6.90 -5.18
CA ALA A 116 -12.95 6.01 -5.62
C ALA A 116 -14.31 6.71 -5.58
N ALA A 117 -15.06 6.60 -6.67
CA ALA A 117 -16.40 7.19 -6.83
C ALA A 117 -17.51 6.14 -6.87
N ASP A 118 -17.17 4.86 -6.77
CA ASP A 118 -18.13 3.77 -6.73
C ASP A 118 -17.70 2.67 -5.75
N LEU A 119 -18.67 1.83 -5.34
CA LEU A 119 -18.50 0.74 -4.38
C LEU A 119 -17.48 -0.31 -4.83
N LEU A 120 -17.43 -0.62 -6.13
CA LEU A 120 -16.53 -1.64 -6.67
C LEU A 120 -15.09 -1.13 -6.70
N THR A 121 -14.86 0.07 -7.20
CA THR A 121 -13.54 0.72 -7.21
C THR A 121 -13.03 0.92 -5.79
N PHE A 122 -13.89 1.31 -4.86
CA PHE A 122 -13.56 1.43 -3.45
C PHE A 122 -13.09 0.09 -2.84
N PHE A 123 -13.81 -1.00 -3.11
CA PHE A 123 -13.44 -2.34 -2.67
C PHE A 123 -12.10 -2.78 -3.27
N VAL A 124 -11.92 -2.64 -4.60
CA VAL A 124 -10.69 -3.02 -5.28
C VAL A 124 -9.49 -2.22 -4.76
N ALA A 125 -9.67 -0.92 -4.54
CA ALA A 125 -8.63 -0.06 -3.99
C ALA A 125 -8.21 -0.49 -2.57
N LEU A 126 -9.16 -0.91 -1.73
CA LEU A 126 -8.91 -1.46 -0.40
C LEU A 126 -8.05 -2.73 -0.47
N GLU A 127 -8.37 -3.64 -1.40
CA GLU A 127 -7.59 -4.87 -1.58
C GLU A 127 -6.18 -4.58 -2.12
N VAL A 128 -6.05 -3.69 -3.11
CA VAL A 128 -4.75 -3.27 -3.66
C VAL A 128 -3.87 -2.62 -2.59
N MET A 129 -4.46 -1.86 -1.67
CA MET A 129 -3.76 -1.27 -0.53
C MET A 129 -3.32 -2.34 0.48
N SER A 130 -4.21 -3.28 0.81
CA SER A 130 -4.07 -4.19 1.96
C SER A 130 -3.18 -5.39 1.67
N LEU A 131 -3.30 -6.03 0.50
CA LEU A 131 -2.56 -7.24 0.15
C LEU A 131 -1.04 -7.07 0.27
N PRO A 132 -0.41 -5.99 -0.23
CA PRO A 132 1.02 -5.78 -0.05
C PRO A 132 1.41 -5.58 1.42
N LEU A 133 0.55 -4.97 2.25
CA LEU A 133 0.82 -4.75 3.67
C LEU A 133 0.87 -6.07 4.43
N TYR A 134 0.01 -7.05 4.11
CA TYR A 134 0.06 -8.38 4.72
C TYR A 134 1.41 -9.04 4.47
N LEU A 135 1.93 -8.94 3.25
CA LEU A 135 3.25 -9.47 2.88
C LEU A 135 4.38 -8.72 3.61
N LEU A 136 4.33 -7.39 3.65
CA LEU A 136 5.34 -6.57 4.32
C LEU A 136 5.44 -6.89 5.82
N VAL A 137 4.32 -7.10 6.51
CA VAL A 137 4.31 -7.53 7.92
C VAL A 137 5.02 -8.89 8.08
N GLY A 138 4.76 -9.84 7.19
CA GLY A 138 5.39 -11.17 7.20
C GLY A 138 6.89 -11.16 6.90
N LEU A 139 7.38 -10.11 6.22
CA LEU A 139 8.79 -9.92 5.89
C LEU A 139 9.58 -9.22 6.99
N ALA A 140 8.94 -8.73 8.07
CA ALA A 140 9.62 -8.07 9.18
C ALA A 140 10.58 -9.04 9.88
N ARG A 141 11.85 -8.58 10.09
CA ARG A 141 12.97 -9.44 10.47
C ARG A 141 13.07 -9.72 11.96
N ARG A 142 12.80 -8.74 12.80
CA ARG A 142 13.23 -8.74 14.21
C ARG A 142 12.67 -9.92 15.02
N ARG A 143 11.46 -10.40 14.71
CA ARG A 143 10.80 -11.53 15.36
C ARG A 143 10.05 -12.35 14.32
N ARG A 144 10.80 -13.05 13.47
CA ARG A 144 10.28 -13.72 12.26
C ARG A 144 9.02 -14.57 12.50
N LEU A 145 9.02 -15.43 13.51
CA LEU A 145 7.86 -16.29 13.79
C LEU A 145 6.63 -15.47 14.19
N LEU A 146 6.82 -14.46 15.05
CA LEU A 146 5.72 -13.56 15.44
C LEU A 146 5.25 -12.68 14.26
N SER A 147 6.16 -12.28 13.38
CA SER A 147 5.81 -11.51 12.19
C SER A 147 5.00 -12.34 11.20
N GLN A 148 5.32 -13.61 11.02
CA GLN A 148 4.55 -14.52 10.18
C GLN A 148 3.16 -14.81 10.78
N GLU A 149 3.08 -15.03 12.09
CA GLU A 149 1.82 -15.18 12.80
C GLU A 149 0.96 -13.89 12.69
N ALA A 150 1.59 -12.73 12.88
CA ALA A 150 0.92 -11.44 12.74
C ALA A 150 0.41 -11.21 11.31
N ALA A 151 1.19 -11.56 10.29
CA ALA A 151 0.79 -11.47 8.89
C ALA A 151 -0.42 -12.36 8.58
N LEU A 152 -0.42 -13.60 9.09
CA LEU A 152 -1.55 -14.52 8.92
C LEU A 152 -2.81 -13.97 9.61
N LYS A 153 -2.70 -13.51 10.84
CA LYS A 153 -3.83 -12.90 11.57
C LYS A 153 -4.35 -11.64 10.85
N TYR A 154 -3.44 -10.80 10.38
CA TYR A 154 -3.80 -9.59 9.65
C TYR A 154 -4.52 -9.92 8.34
N PHE A 155 -4.01 -10.91 7.57
CA PHE A 155 -4.67 -11.38 6.36
C PHE A 155 -6.07 -11.95 6.64
N LEU A 156 -6.20 -12.85 7.62
CA LEU A 156 -7.49 -13.47 7.94
C LEU A 156 -8.52 -12.44 8.40
N LEU A 157 -8.14 -11.54 9.31
CA LEU A 157 -9.03 -10.49 9.81
C LEU A 157 -9.35 -9.47 8.71
N GLY A 158 -8.38 -9.10 7.88
CA GLY A 158 -8.56 -8.19 6.75
C GLY A 158 -9.52 -8.78 5.73
N SER A 159 -9.30 -10.01 5.27
CA SER A 159 -10.17 -10.70 4.31
C SER A 159 -11.59 -10.87 4.84
N PHE A 160 -11.75 -11.15 6.12
CA PHE A 160 -13.06 -11.23 6.77
C PHE A 160 -13.75 -9.87 6.76
N SER A 161 -13.05 -8.80 7.11
CA SER A 161 -13.58 -7.43 7.06
C SER A 161 -13.97 -7.01 5.64
N SER A 162 -13.12 -7.31 4.65
CA SER A 162 -13.40 -7.05 3.22
C SER A 162 -14.63 -7.80 2.72
N ALA A 163 -14.84 -9.04 3.18
CA ALA A 163 -16.04 -9.81 2.84
C ALA A 163 -17.32 -9.12 3.35
N PHE A 164 -17.30 -8.57 4.58
CA PHE A 164 -18.42 -7.79 5.10
C PHE A 164 -18.65 -6.50 4.32
N LEU A 165 -17.57 -5.80 3.93
CA LEU A 165 -17.68 -4.61 3.11
C LEU A 165 -18.35 -4.94 1.76
N LEU A 166 -17.89 -6.01 1.09
CA LEU A 166 -18.45 -6.45 -0.19
C LEU A 166 -19.92 -6.86 -0.04
N PHE A 167 -20.24 -7.58 1.03
CA PHE A 167 -21.62 -7.97 1.35
C PHE A 167 -22.52 -6.75 1.60
N GLY A 168 -22.07 -5.77 2.39
CA GLY A 168 -22.76 -4.51 2.59
C GLY A 168 -22.96 -3.73 1.27
N SER A 169 -21.93 -3.70 0.43
CA SER A 169 -22.01 -3.07 -0.91
C SER A 169 -23.05 -3.75 -1.79
N ALA A 170 -23.19 -5.08 -1.72
CA ALA A 170 -24.23 -5.80 -2.45
C ALA A 170 -25.66 -5.41 -1.99
N PHE A 171 -25.88 -5.15 -0.69
CA PHE A 171 -27.16 -4.64 -0.22
C PHE A 171 -27.44 -3.22 -0.68
N LEU A 172 -26.43 -2.34 -0.64
CA LEU A 172 -26.55 -0.98 -1.17
C LEU A 172 -26.91 -0.99 -2.66
N PHE A 173 -26.22 -1.82 -3.44
CA PHE A 173 -26.55 -2.02 -4.85
C PHE A 173 -27.96 -2.57 -5.05
N GLY A 174 -28.37 -3.55 -4.26
CA GLY A 174 -29.73 -4.12 -4.31
C GLY A 174 -30.83 -3.11 -3.99
N TYR A 175 -30.52 -2.11 -3.14
CA TYR A 175 -31.43 -1.03 -2.80
C TYR A 175 -31.46 0.07 -3.87
N SER A 176 -30.29 0.58 -4.26
CA SER A 176 -30.19 1.75 -5.16
C SER A 176 -30.23 1.40 -6.65
N GLY A 177 -29.91 0.16 -7.02
CA GLY A 177 -29.73 -0.25 -8.42
C GLY A 177 -28.45 0.31 -9.09
N SER A 178 -27.60 1.03 -8.34
CA SER A 178 -26.35 1.62 -8.80
C SER A 178 -25.20 1.31 -7.86
N ILE A 179 -23.98 1.24 -8.41
CA ILE A 179 -22.74 1.16 -7.63
C ILE A 179 -22.13 2.54 -7.36
N ALA A 180 -22.52 3.59 -8.11
CA ALA A 180 -21.97 4.92 -7.97
C ALA A 180 -22.42 5.60 -6.68
N PHE A 181 -21.49 6.19 -5.93
CA PHE A 181 -21.82 6.87 -4.66
C PHE A 181 -22.82 8.02 -4.84
N ALA A 182 -22.78 8.68 -6.00
CA ALA A 182 -23.70 9.78 -6.31
C ALA A 182 -25.17 9.34 -6.42
N ASP A 183 -25.43 8.06 -6.70
CA ASP A 183 -26.78 7.52 -6.89
C ASP A 183 -27.32 6.82 -5.61
N ILE A 184 -26.46 6.62 -4.61
CA ILE A 184 -26.79 5.96 -3.35
C ILE A 184 -27.17 7.04 -2.32
N HIS A 185 -28.46 7.42 -2.26
CA HIS A 185 -28.99 8.39 -1.31
C HIS A 185 -30.45 8.12 -0.92
#